data_c572339b408b0cbb1fe3de5b2c5071f5
#
_entry.id   c572339b408b0cbb1fe3de5b2c5071f5
#
_cell.length_a   1.000
_cell.length_b   1.000
_cell.length_c   1.000
_cell.angle_alpha   90.00
_cell.angle_beta   90.00
_cell.angle_gamma   90.00
#
_symmetry.space_group_name_H-M   'P 1'
#
loop_
_entity.id
_entity.type
_entity.pdbx_description
1 polymer ?
#
loop_
_entity_poly.entity_id
_entity_poly.type
_entity_poly.pdbx_seq_one_letter_code
_entity_poly.pdbx_strand_id
1 'polypeptide(L)'
;FVLGPHVNVYSRPALAEHARLGAVRWVAPLELPLDAIARINPPEQPVCTSHNVPLVTEVFGFGRLPLAFSARCFTARHFHLPKDECGFRCLEQPDGLLLSTTEGEPFLALNGIQTQSAAQHCLIGEAQALRAAGVRRVRLSPCSLRF
;
A
#
# COMPACT_ATOMS: atom_id res chain seq x y z
N PHE A 1 -10.17 -6.24 -12.85
CA PHE A 1 -8.85 -6.02 -12.25
C PHE A 1 -8.96 -5.26 -10.91
N VAL A 2 -7.84 -5.15 -10.18
CA VAL A 2 -7.74 -4.43 -8.90
C VAL A 2 -6.82 -3.21 -9.08
N LEU A 3 -7.29 -2.05 -8.62
CA LEU A 3 -6.47 -0.84 -8.54
C LEU A 3 -5.57 -0.93 -7.32
N GLY A 4 -4.27 -0.92 -7.52
CA GLY A 4 -3.28 -0.87 -6.42
C GLY A 4 -3.15 0.53 -5.81
N PRO A 5 -2.51 0.65 -4.63
CA PRO A 5 -2.40 1.93 -3.92
C PRO A 5 -1.56 2.99 -4.67
N HIS A 6 -0.70 2.55 -5.59
CA HIS A 6 0.18 3.44 -6.38
C HIS A 6 -0.41 3.90 -7.72
N VAL A 7 -1.70 3.62 -7.98
CA VAL A 7 -2.39 4.08 -9.21
C VAL A 7 -2.85 5.52 -9.11
N ASN A 8 -2.70 6.16 -7.94
CA ASN A 8 -3.00 7.58 -7.71
C ASN A 8 -4.47 7.96 -7.98
N VAL A 9 -5.41 7.14 -7.50
CA VAL A 9 -6.84 7.44 -7.59
C VAL A 9 -7.30 8.19 -6.33
N TYR A 10 -7.41 9.51 -6.43
CA TYR A 10 -7.73 10.43 -5.33
C TYR A 10 -9.08 11.12 -5.46
N SER A 11 -9.91 10.73 -6.43
CA SER A 11 -11.20 11.36 -6.63
C SER A 11 -12.25 10.37 -7.10
N ARG A 12 -13.53 10.68 -6.78
CA ARG A 12 -14.67 9.87 -7.23
C ARG A 12 -14.78 9.76 -8.76
N PRO A 13 -14.60 10.85 -9.55
CA PRO A 13 -14.64 10.75 -11.01
C PRO A 13 -13.56 9.80 -11.56
N ALA A 14 -12.33 9.90 -11.06
CA ALA A 14 -11.25 8.97 -11.47
C ALA A 14 -11.58 7.52 -11.10
N LEU A 15 -12.12 7.29 -9.89
CA LEU A 15 -12.54 5.95 -9.46
C LEU A 15 -13.65 5.38 -10.35
N ALA A 16 -14.64 6.21 -10.71
CA ALA A 16 -15.74 5.82 -11.59
C ALA A 16 -15.25 5.44 -13.00
N GLU A 17 -14.28 6.17 -13.55
CA GLU A 17 -13.70 5.85 -14.84
C GLU A 17 -12.98 4.50 -14.81
N HIS A 18 -12.20 4.24 -13.78
CA HIS A 18 -11.56 2.92 -13.63
C HIS A 18 -12.58 1.79 -13.44
N ALA A 19 -13.68 2.04 -12.72
CA ALA A 19 -14.75 1.06 -12.56
C ALA A 19 -15.42 0.75 -13.91
N ARG A 20 -15.62 1.77 -14.76
CA ARG A 20 -16.13 1.62 -16.13
C ARG A 20 -15.20 0.77 -16.99
N LEU A 21 -13.88 0.87 -16.79
CA LEU A 21 -12.86 0.08 -17.47
C LEU A 21 -12.71 -1.35 -16.90
N GLY A 22 -13.51 -1.72 -15.89
CA GLY A 22 -13.55 -3.08 -15.34
C GLY A 22 -12.81 -3.27 -14.02
N ALA A 23 -12.45 -2.18 -13.31
CA ALA A 23 -11.96 -2.31 -11.94
C ALA A 23 -13.08 -2.81 -11.02
N VAL A 24 -12.80 -3.81 -10.19
CA VAL A 24 -13.76 -4.37 -9.22
C VAL A 24 -13.39 -4.05 -7.78
N ARG A 25 -12.17 -3.54 -7.56
CA ARG A 25 -11.65 -3.20 -6.24
C ARG A 25 -10.66 -2.05 -6.34
N TRP A 26 -10.73 -1.16 -5.37
CA TRP A 26 -9.82 -0.05 -5.18
C TRP A 26 -9.09 -0.20 -3.86
N VAL A 27 -7.78 -0.32 -3.91
CA VAL A 27 -6.91 -0.18 -2.76
C VAL A 27 -6.60 1.30 -2.62
N ALA A 28 -7.14 1.91 -1.58
CA ALA A 28 -6.96 3.34 -1.36
C ALA A 28 -5.47 3.69 -1.22
N PRO A 29 -5.02 4.81 -1.81
CA PRO A 29 -3.68 5.34 -1.57
C PRO A 29 -3.40 5.53 -0.09
N LEU A 30 -2.16 5.28 0.32
CA LEU A 30 -1.75 5.24 1.73
C LEU A 30 -1.87 6.58 2.44
N GLU A 31 -1.82 7.67 1.67
CA GLU A 31 -1.88 9.05 2.15
C GLU A 31 -3.31 9.54 2.44
N LEU A 32 -4.32 8.78 2.01
CA LEU A 32 -5.71 9.18 2.19
C LEU A 32 -6.20 8.86 3.61
N PRO A 33 -6.71 9.86 4.35
CA PRO A 33 -7.41 9.61 5.60
C PRO A 33 -8.79 8.97 5.34
N LEU A 34 -9.34 8.27 6.34
CA LEU A 34 -10.58 7.51 6.20
C LEU A 34 -11.79 8.34 5.75
N ASP A 35 -11.89 9.60 6.18
CA ASP A 35 -12.94 10.51 5.76
C ASP A 35 -12.87 10.87 4.26
N ALA A 36 -11.65 10.99 3.71
CA ALA A 36 -11.45 11.16 2.28
C ALA A 36 -11.83 9.89 1.50
N ILE A 37 -11.47 8.72 2.01
CA ILE A 37 -11.87 7.44 1.41
C ILE A 37 -13.40 7.33 1.37
N ALA A 38 -14.09 7.66 2.48
CA ALA A 38 -15.55 7.65 2.55
C ALA A 38 -16.20 8.64 1.56
N ARG A 39 -15.60 9.82 1.33
CA ARG A 39 -16.09 10.76 0.33
C ARG A 39 -15.88 10.30 -1.12
N ILE A 40 -14.79 9.60 -1.39
CA ILE A 40 -14.47 9.08 -2.74
C ILE A 40 -15.39 7.92 -3.11
N ASN A 41 -15.60 6.99 -2.18
CA ASN A 41 -16.48 5.81 -2.37
C ASN A 41 -17.43 5.65 -1.19
N PRO A 42 -18.47 6.52 -1.06
CA PRO A 42 -19.39 6.50 0.08
C PRO A 42 -20.14 5.16 0.17
N PRO A 43 -20.29 4.58 1.36
CA PRO A 43 -20.99 3.31 1.54
C PRO A 43 -22.46 3.34 1.14
N GLU A 44 -23.12 4.51 1.27
CA GLU A 44 -24.54 4.71 0.90
C GLU A 44 -24.75 4.82 -0.60
N GLN A 45 -23.73 5.28 -1.33
CA GLN A 45 -23.76 5.46 -2.78
C GLN A 45 -22.42 5.08 -3.39
N PRO A 46 -22.04 3.81 -3.36
CA PRO A 46 -20.74 3.38 -3.87
C PRO A 46 -20.63 3.57 -5.38
N VAL A 47 -19.40 3.73 -5.85
CA VAL A 47 -19.10 3.63 -7.28
C VAL A 47 -19.37 2.20 -7.71
N CYS A 48 -20.08 2.03 -8.83
CA CYS A 48 -20.40 0.72 -9.38
C CYS A 48 -19.60 0.43 -10.66
N THR A 49 -19.33 -0.84 -10.87
CA THR A 49 -18.76 -1.36 -12.13
C THR A 49 -19.75 -1.20 -13.28
N SER A 50 -19.32 -1.47 -14.51
CA SER A 50 -20.17 -1.53 -15.71
C SER A 50 -21.31 -2.54 -15.59
N HIS A 51 -21.19 -3.52 -14.69
CA HIS A 51 -22.24 -4.51 -14.40
C HIS A 51 -23.10 -4.14 -13.19
N ASN A 52 -23.07 -2.88 -12.77
CA ASN A 52 -23.82 -2.36 -11.62
C ASN A 52 -23.51 -3.06 -10.29
N VAL A 53 -22.28 -3.57 -10.13
CA VAL A 53 -21.82 -4.17 -8.88
C VAL A 53 -21.01 -3.13 -8.12
N PRO A 54 -21.28 -2.88 -6.81
CA PRO A 54 -20.51 -1.96 -6.00
C PRO A 54 -19.03 -2.30 -5.96
N LEU A 55 -18.19 -1.31 -6.23
CA LEU A 55 -16.74 -1.42 -6.19
C LEU A 55 -16.27 -1.58 -4.74
N VAL A 56 -15.43 -2.57 -4.51
CA VAL A 56 -14.92 -2.89 -3.17
C VAL A 56 -13.81 -1.92 -2.79
N THR A 57 -13.96 -1.25 -1.65
CA THR A 57 -12.89 -0.46 -1.03
C THR A 57 -12.01 -1.36 -0.16
N GLU A 58 -10.70 -1.33 -0.40
CA GLU A 58 -9.67 -1.99 0.39
C GLU A 58 -8.70 -0.95 0.94
N VAL A 59 -8.23 -1.14 2.18
CA VAL A 59 -7.16 -0.32 2.78
C VAL A 59 -6.01 -1.21 3.25
N PHE A 60 -4.82 -0.63 3.31
CA PHE A 60 -3.68 -1.27 3.96
C PHE A 60 -3.86 -1.16 5.48
N GLY A 61 -4.02 -2.28 6.15
CA GLY A 61 -4.42 -2.28 7.56
C GLY A 61 -3.37 -2.81 8.52
N PHE A 62 -2.35 -3.53 8.04
CA PHE A 62 -1.28 -4.01 8.89
C PHE A 62 0.01 -4.25 8.12
N GLY A 63 1.13 -3.84 8.71
CA GLY A 63 2.49 -4.05 8.22
C GLY A 63 3.23 -2.76 7.95
N ARG A 64 4.41 -2.84 7.33
CA ARG A 64 5.13 -1.66 6.86
C ARG A 64 4.46 -1.10 5.61
N LEU A 65 4.16 0.20 5.62
CA LEU A 65 3.51 0.86 4.49
C LEU A 65 4.41 0.83 3.25
N PRO A 66 3.94 0.32 2.11
CA PRO A 66 4.68 0.33 0.85
C PRO A 66 4.65 1.75 0.24
N LEU A 67 5.62 2.58 0.55
CA LEU A 67 5.62 4.00 0.22
C LEU A 67 5.97 4.29 -1.24
N ALA A 68 7.00 3.61 -1.77
CA ALA A 68 7.45 3.85 -3.13
C ALA A 68 8.18 2.65 -3.73
N PHE A 69 8.27 2.65 -5.07
CA PHE A 69 9.12 1.74 -5.84
C PHE A 69 10.20 2.53 -6.59
N SER A 70 11.42 2.04 -6.57
CA SER A 70 12.55 2.60 -7.30
C SER A 70 12.86 1.77 -8.55
N ALA A 71 13.25 2.43 -9.62
CA ALA A 71 13.82 1.75 -10.80
C ALA A 71 15.17 1.07 -10.49
N ARG A 72 15.85 1.48 -9.42
CA ARG A 72 17.12 0.92 -8.97
C ARG A 72 16.92 0.09 -7.70
N CYS A 73 17.59 -1.06 -7.65
CA CYS A 73 17.59 -1.91 -6.46
C CYS A 73 18.54 -1.33 -5.40
N PHE A 74 17.97 -0.90 -4.27
CA PHE A 74 18.74 -0.35 -3.15
C PHE A 74 19.68 -1.39 -2.52
N THR A 75 19.22 -2.64 -2.40
CA THR A 75 20.06 -3.73 -1.86
C THR A 75 21.28 -3.99 -2.74
N ALA A 76 21.11 -4.13 -4.07
CA ALA A 76 22.25 -4.31 -4.97
C ALA A 76 23.22 -3.13 -4.89
N ARG A 77 22.69 -1.89 -4.82
CA ARG A 77 23.51 -0.69 -4.68
C ARG A 77 24.30 -0.66 -3.35
N HIS A 78 23.66 -1.05 -2.26
CA HIS A 78 24.32 -1.14 -0.95
C HIS A 78 25.52 -2.09 -0.96
N PHE A 79 25.39 -3.22 -1.66
CA PHE A 79 26.48 -4.19 -1.80
C PHE A 79 27.38 -3.94 -3.01
N HIS A 80 27.27 -2.78 -3.69
CA HIS A 80 28.05 -2.41 -4.89
C HIS A 80 27.98 -3.44 -6.02
N LEU A 81 26.80 -4.09 -6.20
CA LEU A 81 26.58 -5.13 -7.21
C LEU A 81 25.77 -4.59 -8.39
N PRO A 82 26.03 -5.07 -9.63
CA PRO A 82 25.14 -4.89 -10.75
C PRO A 82 23.77 -5.52 -10.43
N LYS A 83 22.67 -4.89 -10.90
CA LYS A 83 21.31 -5.40 -10.65
C LYS A 83 21.11 -6.82 -11.18
N ASP A 84 21.67 -7.11 -12.34
CA ASP A 84 21.49 -8.38 -13.05
C ASP A 84 22.39 -9.50 -12.50
N GLU A 85 23.40 -9.17 -11.67
CA GLU A 85 24.34 -10.09 -11.07
C GLU A 85 24.33 -10.00 -9.52
N CYS A 86 23.22 -9.54 -8.96
CA CYS A 86 23.15 -9.29 -7.50
C CYS A 86 23.05 -10.54 -6.64
N GLY A 87 22.85 -11.73 -7.23
CA GLY A 87 22.72 -13.00 -6.49
C GLY A 87 21.56 -13.00 -5.48
N PHE A 88 20.55 -12.13 -5.67
CA PHE A 88 19.42 -11.97 -4.75
C PHE A 88 19.82 -11.72 -3.28
N ARG A 89 20.87 -10.90 -3.07
CA ARG A 89 21.35 -10.51 -1.73
C ARG A 89 20.27 -9.99 -0.80
N CYS A 90 19.13 -9.53 -1.34
CA CYS A 90 17.96 -9.12 -0.53
C CYS A 90 17.37 -10.28 0.29
N LEU A 91 17.59 -11.55 -0.08
CA LEU A 91 17.15 -12.70 0.69
C LEU A 91 17.91 -12.85 2.02
N GLU A 92 19.12 -12.29 2.12
CA GLU A 92 19.91 -12.25 3.36
C GLU A 92 19.40 -11.20 4.34
N GLN A 93 18.53 -10.31 3.87
CA GLN A 93 17.95 -9.19 4.63
C GLN A 93 16.42 -9.24 4.53
N PRO A 94 15.75 -10.26 5.10
CA PRO A 94 14.32 -10.46 4.93
C PRO A 94 13.47 -9.30 5.47
N ASP A 95 13.98 -8.59 6.49
CA ASP A 95 13.33 -7.42 7.08
C ASP A 95 13.69 -6.11 6.36
N GLY A 96 14.52 -6.17 5.31
CA GLY A 96 15.05 -5.03 4.58
C GLY A 96 16.20 -4.33 5.31
N LEU A 97 16.79 -3.34 4.63
CA LEU A 97 17.85 -2.48 5.17
C LEU A 97 17.20 -1.30 5.89
N LEU A 98 17.37 -1.20 7.19
CA LEU A 98 16.82 -0.10 7.97
C LEU A 98 17.64 1.17 7.75
N LEU A 99 16.96 2.26 7.37
CA LEU A 99 17.50 3.61 7.34
C LEU A 99 17.03 4.36 8.58
N SER A 100 17.97 5.01 9.25
CA SER A 100 17.69 5.88 10.39
C SER A 100 17.97 7.35 10.04
N THR A 101 17.36 8.27 10.78
CA THR A 101 17.69 9.69 10.73
C THR A 101 19.08 9.94 11.31
N THR A 102 19.58 11.17 11.21
CA THR A 102 20.85 11.59 11.84
C THR A 102 20.82 11.48 13.35
N GLU A 103 19.63 11.59 13.95
CA GLU A 103 19.38 11.43 15.40
C GLU A 103 19.27 9.96 15.82
N GLY A 104 19.32 9.01 14.85
CA GLY A 104 19.28 7.58 15.13
C GLY A 104 17.87 6.97 15.12
N GLU A 105 16.83 7.75 14.83
CA GLU A 105 15.45 7.25 14.79
C GLU A 105 15.17 6.43 13.54
N PRO A 106 14.51 5.26 13.62
CA PRO A 106 14.12 4.46 12.48
C PRO A 106 13.19 5.25 11.54
N PHE A 107 13.56 5.36 10.26
CA PHE A 107 12.84 6.18 9.29
C PHE A 107 12.22 5.36 8.16
N LEU A 108 13.04 4.59 7.42
CA LEU A 108 12.60 3.77 6.30
C LEU A 108 13.18 2.36 6.37
N ALA A 109 12.51 1.40 5.73
CA ALA A 109 13.09 0.10 5.39
C ALA A 109 13.16 -0.04 3.87
N LEU A 110 14.36 -0.35 3.36
CA LEU A 110 14.62 -0.53 1.94
C LEU A 110 14.73 -2.03 1.66
N ASN A 111 13.83 -2.56 0.83
CA ASN A 111 13.86 -3.95 0.44
C ASN A 111 13.87 -4.09 -1.09
N GLY A 112 15.03 -4.39 -1.64
CA GLY A 112 15.19 -4.45 -3.08
C GLY A 112 14.89 -3.10 -3.75
N ILE A 113 13.81 -3.03 -4.52
CA ILE A 113 13.33 -1.80 -5.16
C ILE A 113 12.27 -1.07 -4.33
N GLN A 114 11.82 -1.64 -3.22
CA GLN A 114 10.72 -1.12 -2.43
C GLN A 114 11.23 -0.27 -1.26
N THR A 115 10.64 0.91 -1.10
CA THR A 115 10.77 1.75 0.09
C THR A 115 9.54 1.56 0.95
N GLN A 116 9.73 1.21 2.20
CA GLN A 116 8.68 0.98 3.18
C GLN A 116 8.86 1.88 4.41
N SER A 117 7.78 2.09 5.19
CA SER A 117 7.91 2.71 6.51
C SER A 117 8.77 1.84 7.43
N ALA A 118 9.58 2.45 8.30
CA ALA A 118 10.28 1.71 9.36
C ALA A 118 9.30 1.25 10.44
N ALA A 119 8.33 2.11 10.79
CA ALA A 119 7.27 1.78 11.72
C ALA A 119 6.23 0.85 11.09
N GLN A 120 5.65 -0.01 11.89
CA GLN A 120 4.49 -0.83 11.52
C GLN A 120 3.22 -0.01 11.63
N HIS A 121 2.43 -0.02 10.58
CA HIS A 121 1.07 0.50 10.57
C HIS A 121 0.10 -0.57 11.04
N CYS A 122 -0.90 -0.20 11.86
CA CYS A 122 -1.88 -1.14 12.38
C CYS A 122 -3.25 -0.46 12.53
N LEU A 123 -4.23 -0.93 11.76
CA LEU A 123 -5.65 -0.53 11.83
C LEU A 123 -6.56 -1.65 12.35
N ILE A 124 -6.01 -2.71 12.93
CA ILE A 124 -6.81 -3.88 13.36
C ILE A 124 -7.84 -3.48 14.43
N GLY A 125 -7.49 -2.54 15.31
CA GLY A 125 -8.40 -2.01 16.33
C GLY A 125 -9.50 -1.09 15.80
N GLU A 126 -9.41 -0.61 14.54
CA GLU A 126 -10.26 0.45 13.97
C GLU A 126 -11.45 -0.11 13.16
N ALA A 127 -11.90 -1.32 13.47
CA ALA A 127 -12.90 -2.03 12.67
C ALA A 127 -14.22 -1.24 12.50
N GLN A 128 -14.65 -0.50 13.51
CA GLN A 128 -15.86 0.31 13.45
C GLN A 128 -15.70 1.50 12.50
N ALA A 129 -14.60 2.24 12.63
CA ALA A 129 -14.28 3.38 11.76
C ALA A 129 -14.11 2.94 10.29
N LEU A 130 -13.42 1.83 10.06
CA LEU A 130 -13.25 1.24 8.74
C LEU A 130 -14.58 0.88 8.10
N ARG A 131 -15.48 0.24 8.83
CA ARG A 131 -16.84 -0.10 8.33
C ARG A 131 -17.66 1.15 8.03
N ALA A 132 -17.61 2.16 8.89
CA ALA A 132 -18.29 3.43 8.68
C ALA A 132 -17.79 4.16 7.42
N ALA A 133 -16.50 4.05 7.11
CA ALA A 133 -15.90 4.59 5.90
C ALA A 133 -16.14 3.74 4.63
N GLY A 134 -16.95 2.67 4.71
CA GLY A 134 -17.25 1.80 3.55
C GLY A 134 -16.14 0.81 3.20
N VAL A 135 -15.13 0.65 4.05
CA VAL A 135 -14.06 -0.33 3.82
C VAL A 135 -14.61 -1.75 3.98
N ARG A 136 -14.41 -2.57 2.96
CA ARG A 136 -14.87 -3.97 2.91
C ARG A 136 -13.72 -4.97 3.00
N ARG A 137 -12.49 -4.54 2.76
CA ARG A 137 -11.29 -5.38 2.84
C ARG A 137 -10.17 -4.63 3.52
N VAL A 138 -9.39 -5.37 4.29
CA VAL A 138 -8.18 -4.90 4.96
C VAL A 138 -7.03 -5.78 4.48
N ARG A 139 -5.98 -5.15 3.97
CA ARG A 139 -4.75 -5.85 3.57
C ARG A 139 -3.83 -5.99 4.77
N LEU A 140 -3.44 -7.22 5.05
CA LEU A 140 -2.40 -7.55 6.02
C LEU A 140 -1.15 -7.96 5.26
N SER A 141 -0.04 -7.32 5.54
CA SER A 141 1.25 -7.62 4.92
C SER A 141 2.25 -7.96 6.01
N PRO A 142 2.68 -9.22 6.13
CA PRO A 142 3.79 -9.58 7.02
C PRO A 142 5.02 -8.74 6.67
N CYS A 143 5.64 -8.13 7.67
CA CYS A 143 6.78 -7.23 7.46
C CYS A 143 8.08 -7.79 8.03
N SER A 144 8.04 -9.04 8.52
CA SER A 144 9.18 -9.73 9.13
C SER A 144 8.89 -11.23 9.16
N LEU A 145 9.95 -12.06 9.21
CA LEU A 145 9.83 -13.50 9.50
C LEU A 145 9.41 -13.79 10.94
N ARG A 146 9.45 -12.78 11.81
CA ARG A 146 9.00 -12.83 13.21
C ARG A 146 7.61 -12.17 13.33
N PHE A 147 6.67 -12.69 12.60
CA PHE A 147 5.29 -12.22 12.59
C PHE A 147 4.49 -12.91 13.69
#